data_935b83b3a6dd87270357337c680fcd9e
#
_entry.id   935b83b3a6dd87270357337c680fcd9e
#
_cell.length_a   1.000
_cell.length_b   1.000
_cell.length_c   1.000
_cell.angle_alpha   90.00
_cell.angle_beta   90.00
_cell.angle_gamma   90.00
#
_symmetry.space_group_name_H-M   'P 1'
#
loop_
_entity.id
_entity.type
_entity.pdbx_description
1 polymer ?
#
loop_
_entity_poly.entity_id
_entity_poly.type
_entity_poly.pdbx_seq_one_letter_code
_entity_poly.pdbx_strand_id
1 'polypeptide(L)'
;LMLVLLLAPVCLFAQNRYDVVIDELMADPTPQVGLPNNEWLELKNTTAAPINLLNWRIGDATGQSGPMPSFTLQPDSFVIICTGSAVAAMSAFGTTISVTSFPSLDNDADQLFLRSANGRTIHAVSYTSGWYQNEVKKDGGWTLEMIDTKSPCAGSSNWKASVSVTGGTPGKKNSIDAVNNDATAPQLKRAYTTDNVTIILVYDEPVDSLSGATLANYSIDGGLTLVSATAIAPLFNLVQLKTNTPMVANTVYTITATNVKDCKNNSIGSANKVKVGLPVDAAAGEWIINEILFNPRPNGFDFVEFYNNSNKIFDASKLYIANRNSTGVISSIKVLSATPFYVFPGDYIVETDDPDNLSIQYLVKNPDNVLAVSSPPSFSDDEGDVVALNFQGNVVDEVKYKDDWHFKLIDDDEGVSLERIDPAGPSQDETNWHSAASTAGYGTPTYKNSQYKLVNSINASIEITPKVFSPDNDGRDDIATIQYAVTEPGDVANITIFDAAGRPVRNLVRNGTLGLTGYWNWDGLDDKGNKLPVGTYVIFTEIFNLQGKKSHFKNAIVLARKL
;
A
#
# COMPACT_ATOMS: atom_id res chain seq x y z
N LEU A 1 -9.88 -73.96 16.97
CA LEU A 1 -10.01 -72.59 17.49
C LEU A 1 -9.33 -71.64 16.49
N MET A 2 -10.11 -70.98 15.66
CA MET A 2 -9.63 -70.05 14.60
C MET A 2 -9.64 -68.66 15.19
N LEU A 3 -8.44 -68.08 15.42
CA LEU A 3 -8.27 -66.73 15.94
C LEU A 3 -8.47 -65.73 14.78
N VAL A 4 -9.61 -65.04 14.73
CA VAL A 4 -9.84 -63.95 13.80
C VAL A 4 -9.18 -62.69 14.35
N LEU A 5 -8.03 -62.29 13.78
CA LEU A 5 -7.39 -61.03 14.05
C LEU A 5 -8.20 -59.93 13.34
N LEU A 6 -8.99 -59.17 14.08
CA LEU A 6 -9.59 -57.91 13.61
C LEU A 6 -8.50 -56.84 13.48
N LEU A 7 -7.98 -56.67 12.27
CA LEU A 7 -7.22 -55.45 11.92
C LEU A 7 -8.24 -54.28 11.83
N ALA A 8 -8.33 -53.47 12.88
CA ALA A 8 -9.00 -52.20 12.77
C ALA A 8 -8.21 -51.31 11.77
N PRO A 9 -8.85 -50.73 10.77
CA PRO A 9 -8.15 -49.79 9.89
C PRO A 9 -7.74 -48.60 10.73
N VAL A 10 -6.42 -48.37 10.87
CA VAL A 10 -5.88 -47.13 11.37
C VAL A 10 -6.18 -46.10 10.27
N CYS A 11 -7.28 -45.38 10.38
CA CYS A 11 -7.53 -44.20 9.58
C CYS A 11 -6.46 -43.15 9.94
N LEU A 12 -5.41 -43.10 9.15
CA LEU A 12 -4.48 -41.95 9.14
C LEU A 12 -5.28 -40.78 8.60
N PHE A 13 -5.92 -40.02 9.48
CA PHE A 13 -6.49 -38.73 9.10
C PHE A 13 -5.32 -37.82 8.73
N ALA A 14 -5.23 -37.45 7.48
CA ALA A 14 -4.31 -36.42 7.04
C ALA A 14 -4.75 -35.10 7.71
N GLN A 15 -3.85 -34.47 8.48
CA GLN A 15 -4.13 -33.18 9.11
C GLN A 15 -4.44 -32.14 8.04
N ASN A 16 -5.48 -31.34 8.27
CA ASN A 16 -5.84 -30.22 7.42
C ASN A 16 -5.09 -28.96 7.82
N ARG A 17 -5.08 -28.01 6.92
CA ARG A 17 -4.61 -26.66 7.22
C ARG A 17 -5.42 -26.12 8.40
N TYR A 18 -4.70 -25.51 9.36
CA TYR A 18 -5.25 -24.94 10.60
C TYR A 18 -5.76 -25.92 11.67
N ASP A 19 -5.60 -27.23 11.50
CA ASP A 19 -5.87 -28.20 12.58
C ASP A 19 -4.97 -27.93 13.82
N VAL A 20 -3.77 -27.40 13.60
CA VAL A 20 -2.89 -26.84 14.61
C VAL A 20 -2.42 -25.47 14.14
N VAL A 21 -2.49 -24.48 15.00
CA VAL A 21 -2.07 -23.11 14.69
C VAL A 21 -0.90 -22.67 15.57
N ILE A 22 -0.06 -21.77 15.05
CA ILE A 22 0.82 -20.94 15.86
C ILE A 22 -0.09 -19.92 16.52
N ASP A 23 -0.18 -19.92 17.84
CA ASP A 23 -1.17 -19.16 18.62
C ASP A 23 -0.54 -17.94 19.31
N GLU A 24 0.71 -18.08 19.76
CA GLU A 24 1.48 -17.04 20.41
C GLU A 24 2.95 -17.15 20.02
N LEU A 25 3.66 -16.03 19.94
CA LEU A 25 5.08 -16.01 19.67
C LEU A 25 5.80 -14.89 20.43
N MET A 26 7.03 -15.18 20.91
CA MET A 26 7.96 -14.25 21.51
C MET A 26 9.16 -14.10 20.57
N ALA A 27 9.16 -13.09 19.71
CA ALA A 27 10.26 -12.79 18.81
C ALA A 27 11.36 -12.01 19.53
N ASP A 28 10.99 -10.96 20.26
CA ASP A 28 11.93 -10.15 21.03
C ASP A 28 11.68 -10.31 22.54
N PRO A 29 12.46 -11.13 23.24
CA PRO A 29 12.32 -11.30 24.69
C PRO A 29 13.00 -10.19 25.51
N THR A 30 13.61 -9.16 24.88
CA THR A 30 14.40 -8.12 25.54
C THR A 30 13.90 -6.73 25.20
N PRO A 31 13.60 -5.85 26.22
CA PRO A 31 13.82 -6.02 27.66
C PRO A 31 12.85 -7.00 28.30
N GLN A 32 13.33 -7.84 29.18
CA GLN A 32 12.51 -8.83 29.88
C GLN A 32 11.44 -8.18 30.77
N VAL A 33 10.16 -8.57 30.60
CA VAL A 33 9.05 -8.13 31.41
C VAL A 33 8.74 -9.12 32.55
N GLY A 34 8.34 -10.33 32.25
CA GLY A 34 8.01 -11.34 33.26
C GLY A 34 8.23 -12.78 32.78
N LEU A 35 8.44 -12.99 31.49
CA LEU A 35 8.76 -14.27 30.89
C LEU A 35 10.29 -14.45 30.78
N PRO A 36 10.79 -15.69 30.64
CA PRO A 36 12.22 -15.94 30.41
C PRO A 36 12.73 -15.23 29.16
N ASN A 37 13.98 -14.77 29.20
CA ASN A 37 14.65 -14.14 28.06
C ASN A 37 15.05 -15.21 27.00
N ASN A 38 14.05 -15.73 26.31
CA ASN A 38 14.19 -16.75 25.27
C ASN A 38 13.14 -16.51 24.19
N GLU A 39 13.48 -16.77 22.95
CA GLU A 39 12.52 -16.90 21.84
C GLU A 39 11.76 -18.23 21.96
N TRP A 40 10.49 -18.19 21.63
CA TRP A 40 9.62 -19.37 21.59
C TRP A 40 8.36 -19.08 20.79
N LEU A 41 7.67 -20.15 20.41
CA LEU A 41 6.31 -20.07 19.87
C LEU A 41 5.41 -21.10 20.54
N GLU A 42 4.12 -20.87 20.53
CA GLU A 42 3.11 -21.77 21.05
C GLU A 42 2.25 -22.33 19.94
N LEU A 43 1.97 -23.64 20.03
CA LEU A 43 1.04 -24.32 19.13
C LEU A 43 -0.24 -24.67 19.89
N LYS A 44 -1.38 -24.45 19.25
CA LYS A 44 -2.69 -24.83 19.74
C LYS A 44 -3.38 -25.82 18.82
N ASN A 45 -3.96 -26.91 19.37
CA ASN A 45 -4.82 -27.82 18.65
C ASN A 45 -6.24 -27.25 18.57
N THR A 46 -6.70 -26.90 17.39
CA THR A 46 -8.03 -26.32 17.14
C THR A 46 -9.11 -27.37 16.88
N THR A 47 -8.73 -28.66 16.85
CA THR A 47 -9.66 -29.78 16.53
C THR A 47 -10.21 -30.43 17.78
N ALA A 48 -11.25 -31.27 17.59
CA ALA A 48 -11.83 -32.09 18.64
C ALA A 48 -11.09 -33.42 18.87
N ALA A 49 -9.98 -33.69 18.17
CA ALA A 49 -9.21 -34.92 18.26
C ALA A 49 -7.76 -34.66 18.68
N PRO A 50 -7.12 -35.59 19.42
CA PRO A 50 -5.70 -35.45 19.76
C PRO A 50 -4.84 -35.61 18.51
N ILE A 51 -3.76 -34.82 18.40
CA ILE A 51 -2.83 -34.80 17.27
C ILE A 51 -1.41 -35.12 17.77
N ASN A 52 -0.76 -36.13 17.17
CA ASN A 52 0.64 -36.43 17.47
C ASN A 52 1.56 -35.56 16.59
N LEU A 53 2.41 -34.77 17.22
CA LEU A 53 3.36 -33.87 16.57
C LEU A 53 4.69 -34.57 16.18
N LEU A 54 4.79 -35.89 16.27
CA LEU A 54 5.99 -36.62 15.88
C LEU A 54 6.43 -36.27 14.45
N ASN A 55 7.69 -35.86 14.30
CA ASN A 55 8.31 -35.46 13.03
C ASN A 55 7.74 -34.19 12.39
N TRP A 56 6.88 -33.43 13.08
CA TRP A 56 6.52 -32.11 12.62
C TRP A 56 7.70 -31.16 12.73
N ARG A 57 7.66 -30.07 11.96
CA ARG A 57 8.73 -29.06 11.93
C ARG A 57 8.15 -27.67 11.92
N ILE A 58 8.85 -26.75 12.56
CA ILE A 58 8.68 -25.32 12.36
C ILE A 58 9.82 -24.80 11.49
N GLY A 59 9.64 -23.67 10.86
CA GLY A 59 10.68 -23.02 10.05
C GLY A 59 10.31 -21.60 9.71
N ASP A 60 11.27 -20.94 9.10
CA ASP A 60 11.22 -19.59 8.56
C ASP A 60 11.62 -19.58 7.08
N ALA A 61 11.85 -18.38 6.52
CA ALA A 61 12.29 -18.23 5.13
C ALA A 61 13.69 -18.82 4.88
N THR A 62 14.53 -19.00 5.92
CA THR A 62 15.93 -19.42 5.82
C THR A 62 16.12 -20.92 6.02
N GLY A 63 15.18 -21.58 6.71
CA GLY A 63 15.31 -22.99 6.99
C GLY A 63 14.18 -23.61 7.82
N GLN A 64 14.43 -24.78 8.34
CA GLN A 64 13.48 -25.46 9.21
C GLN A 64 14.19 -26.21 10.34
N SER A 65 13.49 -26.35 11.46
CA SER A 65 13.95 -27.06 12.64
C SER A 65 14.21 -28.55 12.38
N GLY A 66 14.92 -29.20 13.29
CA GLY A 66 14.86 -30.64 13.45
C GLY A 66 13.44 -31.11 13.75
N PRO A 67 13.17 -32.44 13.66
CA PRO A 67 11.83 -32.98 13.89
C PRO A 67 11.42 -32.82 15.35
N MET A 68 10.15 -32.53 15.60
CA MET A 68 9.54 -32.56 16.91
C MET A 68 9.54 -34.00 17.47
N PRO A 69 9.73 -34.17 18.79
CA PRO A 69 9.59 -35.46 19.45
C PRO A 69 8.15 -35.97 19.40
N SER A 70 7.93 -37.23 19.79
CA SER A 70 6.58 -37.75 19.99
C SER A 70 5.90 -37.01 21.13
N PHE A 71 4.90 -36.23 20.79
CA PHE A 71 4.06 -35.49 21.73
C PHE A 71 2.62 -35.47 21.21
N THR A 72 1.68 -35.84 22.06
CA THR A 72 0.25 -35.81 21.71
C THR A 72 -0.40 -34.55 22.25
N LEU A 73 -0.68 -33.59 21.34
CA LEU A 73 -1.39 -32.36 21.64
C LEU A 73 -2.88 -32.63 21.72
N GLN A 74 -3.44 -32.54 22.94
CA GLN A 74 -4.86 -32.82 23.20
C GLN A 74 -5.76 -31.75 22.55
N PRO A 75 -7.07 -32.01 22.32
CA PRO A 75 -8.01 -31.01 21.88
C PRO A 75 -7.98 -29.75 22.74
N ASP A 76 -8.02 -28.58 22.09
CA ASP A 76 -7.99 -27.23 22.72
C ASP A 76 -6.80 -27.00 23.68
N SER A 77 -5.72 -27.79 23.56
CA SER A 77 -4.52 -27.68 24.39
C SER A 77 -3.40 -26.96 23.66
N PHE A 78 -2.43 -26.52 24.44
CA PHE A 78 -1.27 -25.75 24.02
C PHE A 78 0.03 -26.52 24.24
N VAL A 79 1.06 -26.19 23.46
CA VAL A 79 2.44 -26.65 23.68
C VAL A 79 3.43 -25.60 23.23
N ILE A 80 4.37 -25.28 24.13
CA ILE A 80 5.45 -24.33 23.87
C ILE A 80 6.56 -25.04 23.11
N ILE A 81 7.06 -24.45 22.03
CA ILE A 81 8.19 -24.92 21.24
C ILE A 81 9.34 -23.94 21.42
N CYS A 82 10.53 -24.41 21.79
CA CYS A 82 11.71 -23.59 21.97
C CYS A 82 13.01 -24.38 21.73
N THR A 83 14.15 -23.74 21.98
CA THR A 83 15.45 -24.41 22.01
C THR A 83 15.57 -25.34 23.20
N GLY A 84 16.45 -26.35 23.13
CA GLY A 84 16.68 -27.26 24.26
C GLY A 84 17.16 -26.58 25.55
N SER A 85 17.92 -25.49 25.42
CA SER A 85 18.39 -24.69 26.58
C SER A 85 17.28 -23.92 27.29
N ALA A 86 16.20 -23.58 26.60
CA ALA A 86 15.09 -22.81 27.16
C ALA A 86 14.04 -23.69 27.87
N VAL A 87 14.02 -25.01 27.64
CA VAL A 87 13.00 -25.93 28.16
C VAL A 87 12.81 -25.79 29.68
N ALA A 88 13.90 -25.78 30.45
CA ALA A 88 13.83 -25.72 31.91
C ALA A 88 13.13 -24.45 32.41
N ALA A 89 13.38 -23.30 31.76
CA ALA A 89 12.78 -22.03 32.12
C ALA A 89 11.31 -21.96 31.66
N MET A 90 11.02 -22.41 30.43
CA MET A 90 9.67 -22.33 29.84
C MET A 90 8.69 -23.34 30.44
N SER A 91 9.16 -24.49 30.91
CA SER A 91 8.31 -25.52 31.56
C SER A 91 7.62 -25.05 32.84
N ALA A 92 8.06 -23.94 33.44
CA ALA A 92 7.37 -23.33 34.57
C ALA A 92 6.03 -22.64 34.15
N PHE A 93 5.86 -22.36 32.85
CA PHE A 93 4.71 -21.64 32.33
C PHE A 93 3.72 -22.56 31.59
N GLY A 94 4.18 -23.64 31.01
CA GLY A 94 3.33 -24.59 30.29
C GLY A 94 4.08 -25.82 29.81
N THR A 95 3.33 -26.75 29.20
CA THR A 95 3.94 -27.93 28.57
C THR A 95 4.88 -27.50 27.47
N THR A 96 6.13 -27.92 27.54
CA THR A 96 7.20 -27.45 26.64
C THR A 96 7.91 -28.62 26.01
N ILE A 97 8.11 -28.57 24.69
CA ILE A 97 8.99 -29.46 23.96
C ILE A 97 10.05 -28.65 23.21
N SER A 98 11.18 -29.25 22.91
CA SER A 98 12.23 -28.59 22.16
C SER A 98 12.45 -29.22 20.79
N VAL A 99 12.98 -28.40 19.89
CA VAL A 99 13.51 -28.84 18.60
C VAL A 99 14.98 -28.41 18.47
N THR A 100 15.74 -29.18 17.71
CA THR A 100 17.09 -28.74 17.29
C THR A 100 16.94 -27.71 16.16
N SER A 101 17.89 -26.80 16.03
CA SER A 101 17.81 -25.73 15.00
C SER A 101 16.46 -25.01 15.01
N PHE A 102 16.03 -24.58 16.20
CA PHE A 102 14.88 -23.68 16.33
C PHE A 102 15.17 -22.43 15.48
N PRO A 103 14.25 -21.99 14.60
CA PRO A 103 14.47 -20.79 13.79
C PRO A 103 14.66 -19.57 14.70
N SER A 104 15.60 -18.69 14.36
CA SER A 104 15.67 -17.38 15.00
C SER A 104 14.47 -16.55 14.54
N LEU A 105 13.78 -15.92 15.48
CA LEU A 105 12.63 -15.09 15.17
C LEU A 105 13.10 -13.64 15.01
N ASP A 106 13.00 -13.08 13.80
CA ASP A 106 13.40 -11.69 13.57
C ASP A 106 12.45 -10.72 14.27
N ASN A 107 13.01 -9.74 14.99
CA ASN A 107 12.24 -8.79 15.80
C ASN A 107 11.30 -7.90 14.97
N ASP A 108 11.76 -7.47 13.78
CA ASP A 108 11.01 -6.53 12.94
C ASP A 108 9.99 -7.22 12.05
N ALA A 109 10.36 -8.33 11.41
CA ALA A 109 9.47 -9.08 10.50
C ALA A 109 10.01 -10.47 10.20
N ASP A 110 9.14 -11.48 10.21
CA ASP A 110 9.52 -12.84 9.83
C ASP A 110 8.34 -13.61 9.23
N GLN A 111 8.67 -14.70 8.50
CA GLN A 111 7.70 -15.62 7.93
C GLN A 111 7.88 -17.01 8.56
N LEU A 112 6.99 -17.38 9.44
CA LEU A 112 7.01 -18.68 10.13
C LEU A 112 6.04 -19.67 9.49
N PHE A 113 6.40 -20.96 9.51
CA PHE A 113 5.51 -22.02 9.10
C PHE A 113 5.61 -23.25 10.00
N LEU A 114 4.48 -23.96 10.09
CA LEU A 114 4.36 -25.27 10.73
C LEU A 114 4.06 -26.32 9.67
N ARG A 115 4.87 -27.38 9.59
CA ARG A 115 4.68 -28.51 8.68
C ARG A 115 4.48 -29.81 9.42
N SER A 116 3.53 -30.61 8.95
CA SER A 116 3.32 -31.97 9.44
C SER A 116 4.43 -32.92 8.97
N ALA A 117 4.46 -34.15 9.51
CA ALA A 117 5.48 -35.14 9.22
C ALA A 117 5.63 -35.50 7.73
N ASN A 118 4.57 -35.35 6.94
CA ASN A 118 4.58 -35.57 5.48
C ASN A 118 4.92 -34.31 4.67
N GLY A 119 5.35 -33.20 5.33
CA GLY A 119 5.78 -31.96 4.70
C GLY A 119 4.66 -31.00 4.31
N ARG A 120 3.39 -31.32 4.64
CA ARG A 120 2.26 -30.42 4.36
C ARG A 120 2.30 -29.21 5.29
N THR A 121 2.16 -28.00 4.76
CA THR A 121 1.99 -26.79 5.57
C THR A 121 0.64 -26.81 6.27
N ILE A 122 0.66 -26.75 7.59
CA ILE A 122 -0.51 -26.75 8.47
C ILE A 122 -0.90 -25.32 8.85
N HIS A 123 0.06 -24.50 9.20
CA HIS A 123 -0.11 -23.07 9.44
C HIS A 123 1.10 -22.30 8.96
N ALA A 124 0.91 -21.05 8.57
CA ALA A 124 1.99 -20.11 8.35
C ALA A 124 1.52 -18.70 8.71
N VAL A 125 2.41 -17.89 9.19
CA VAL A 125 2.19 -16.50 9.57
C VAL A 125 3.39 -15.67 9.12
N SER A 126 3.13 -14.48 8.54
CA SER A 126 4.16 -13.50 8.22
C SER A 126 3.86 -12.26 9.05
N TYR A 127 4.53 -12.12 10.18
CA TYR A 127 4.33 -11.01 11.09
C TYR A 127 5.31 -9.87 10.83
N THR A 128 4.94 -8.69 11.30
CA THR A 128 5.83 -7.54 11.43
C THR A 128 5.69 -6.93 12.82
N SER A 129 6.66 -6.11 13.24
CA SER A 129 6.59 -5.36 14.51
C SER A 129 5.35 -4.45 14.60
N GLY A 130 4.81 -4.00 13.47
CA GLY A 130 3.53 -3.26 13.41
C GLY A 130 2.32 -4.05 13.92
N TRP A 131 2.36 -5.38 13.93
CA TRP A 131 1.26 -6.22 14.44
C TRP A 131 1.07 -6.12 15.94
N TYR A 132 2.09 -5.65 16.70
CA TYR A 132 1.94 -5.36 18.12
C TYR A 132 0.89 -4.28 18.39
N GLN A 133 0.62 -3.38 17.43
CA GLN A 133 -0.32 -2.25 17.57
C GLN A 133 -0.05 -1.41 18.84
N ASN A 134 1.21 -1.35 19.25
CA ASN A 134 1.65 -0.65 20.45
C ASN A 134 3.15 -0.34 20.39
N GLU A 135 3.50 0.93 20.31
CA GLU A 135 4.86 1.43 20.12
C GLU A 135 5.83 1.02 21.24
N VAL A 136 5.33 0.87 22.49
CA VAL A 136 6.18 0.46 23.62
C VAL A 136 6.39 -1.06 23.62
N LYS A 137 5.37 -1.84 23.28
CA LYS A 137 5.44 -3.29 23.36
C LYS A 137 6.20 -3.93 22.21
N LYS A 138 6.27 -3.27 21.06
CA LYS A 138 7.06 -3.74 19.91
C LYS A 138 8.57 -3.74 20.17
N ASP A 139 9.02 -2.94 21.17
CA ASP A 139 10.43 -2.82 21.52
C ASP A 139 10.92 -3.97 22.43
N GLY A 140 10.12 -5.01 22.63
CA GLY A 140 10.51 -6.27 23.24
C GLY A 140 9.85 -6.61 24.59
N GLY A 141 10.02 -7.85 25.03
CA GLY A 141 9.51 -8.41 26.28
C GLY A 141 8.01 -8.77 26.26
N TRP A 142 7.34 -8.57 25.13
CA TRP A 142 5.93 -8.88 24.94
C TRP A 142 5.75 -9.85 23.78
N THR A 143 4.74 -10.72 23.88
CA THR A 143 4.39 -11.62 22.81
C THR A 143 3.41 -11.00 21.82
N LEU A 144 3.41 -11.51 20.61
CA LEU A 144 2.28 -11.43 19.70
C LEU A 144 1.35 -12.60 19.96
N GLU A 145 0.09 -12.32 20.23
CA GLU A 145 -0.97 -13.30 20.47
C GLU A 145 -1.99 -13.29 19.34
N MET A 146 -2.49 -14.46 18.95
CA MET A 146 -3.62 -14.57 18.03
C MET A 146 -4.92 -14.26 18.78
N ILE A 147 -5.80 -13.43 18.19
CA ILE A 147 -7.07 -13.00 18.81
C ILE A 147 -8.11 -14.13 18.70
N ASP A 148 -8.27 -14.73 17.54
CA ASP A 148 -9.27 -15.80 17.29
C ASP A 148 -8.66 -16.93 16.45
N THR A 149 -8.46 -18.08 17.07
CA THR A 149 -7.93 -19.27 16.39
C THR A 149 -8.89 -19.88 15.36
N LYS A 150 -10.13 -19.37 15.29
CA LYS A 150 -11.10 -19.73 14.24
C LYS A 150 -10.96 -18.86 12.98
N SER A 151 -10.16 -17.82 13.01
CA SER A 151 -9.87 -16.93 11.88
C SER A 151 -8.36 -16.86 11.59
N PRO A 152 -7.66 -18.00 11.44
CA PRO A 152 -6.19 -18.06 11.45
C PRO A 152 -5.52 -17.44 10.21
N CYS A 153 -6.28 -17.11 9.16
CA CYS A 153 -5.76 -16.48 7.94
C CYS A 153 -5.98 -14.97 7.88
N ALA A 154 -6.62 -14.35 8.87
CA ALA A 154 -6.99 -12.94 8.82
C ALA A 154 -5.80 -11.96 9.04
N GLY A 155 -4.56 -12.46 8.97
CA GLY A 155 -3.36 -11.62 9.00
C GLY A 155 -3.27 -10.70 10.22
N SER A 156 -2.78 -9.48 10.01
CA SER A 156 -2.55 -8.48 11.08
C SER A 156 -3.79 -8.12 11.90
N SER A 157 -4.98 -8.23 11.32
CA SER A 157 -6.24 -7.94 12.01
C SER A 157 -6.59 -8.96 13.11
N ASN A 158 -5.94 -10.14 13.09
CA ASN A 158 -6.15 -11.23 14.04
C ASN A 158 -4.98 -11.40 15.03
N TRP A 159 -4.08 -10.45 15.09
CA TRP A 159 -2.93 -10.48 16.00
C TRP A 159 -2.75 -9.17 16.73
N LYS A 160 -2.26 -9.25 17.97
CA LYS A 160 -1.96 -8.08 18.79
C LYS A 160 -0.97 -8.41 19.89
N ALA A 161 -0.32 -7.39 20.45
CA ALA A 161 0.51 -7.53 21.64
C ALA A 161 -0.30 -8.05 22.83
N SER A 162 0.28 -8.99 23.58
CA SER A 162 -0.26 -9.44 24.87
C SER A 162 -0.62 -8.29 25.79
N VAL A 163 -1.70 -8.43 26.55
CA VAL A 163 -2.06 -7.53 27.66
C VAL A 163 -1.81 -8.15 29.04
N SER A 164 -1.21 -9.34 29.09
CA SER A 164 -0.80 -10.00 30.31
C SER A 164 0.31 -9.21 31.00
N VAL A 165 0.22 -9.05 32.32
CA VAL A 165 1.25 -8.35 33.13
C VAL A 165 2.63 -9.03 33.08
N THR A 166 2.68 -10.28 32.64
CA THR A 166 3.92 -11.05 32.47
C THR A 166 4.53 -10.93 31.08
N GLY A 167 3.92 -10.16 30.17
CA GLY A 167 4.41 -9.99 28.81
C GLY A 167 3.89 -11.03 27.81
N GLY A 168 3.18 -12.08 28.27
CA GLY A 168 2.60 -13.13 27.44
C GLY A 168 1.79 -14.14 28.25
N THR A 169 1.23 -15.16 27.57
CA THR A 169 0.36 -16.17 28.16
C THR A 169 0.74 -17.61 27.82
N PRO A 170 2.04 -17.99 27.84
CA PRO A 170 2.45 -19.33 27.44
C PRO A 170 1.75 -20.44 28.24
N GLY A 171 1.27 -21.47 27.57
CA GLY A 171 0.55 -22.61 28.14
C GLY A 171 -0.90 -22.32 28.52
N LYS A 172 -1.44 -21.18 28.11
CA LYS A 172 -2.79 -20.71 28.46
C LYS A 172 -3.48 -20.07 27.27
N LYS A 173 -4.75 -19.81 27.43
CA LYS A 173 -5.55 -18.99 26.53
C LYS A 173 -5.00 -17.57 26.45
N ASN A 174 -4.86 -17.04 25.26
CA ASN A 174 -4.32 -15.70 24.98
C ASN A 174 -5.05 -14.61 25.76
N SER A 175 -4.30 -13.62 26.24
CA SER A 175 -4.85 -12.50 27.04
C SER A 175 -5.80 -11.60 26.25
N ILE A 176 -5.69 -11.63 24.94
CA ILE A 176 -6.53 -10.86 24.01
C ILE A 176 -7.56 -11.72 23.29
N ASP A 177 -7.75 -13.00 23.71
CA ASP A 177 -8.70 -13.90 23.05
C ASP A 177 -10.11 -13.30 23.01
N ALA A 178 -10.62 -13.21 21.80
CA ALA A 178 -11.94 -12.67 21.49
C ALA A 178 -12.44 -13.25 20.16
N VAL A 179 -13.74 -13.13 19.92
CA VAL A 179 -14.28 -13.44 18.60
C VAL A 179 -13.83 -12.36 17.61
N ASN A 180 -13.12 -12.76 16.59
CA ASN A 180 -12.71 -11.91 15.46
C ASN A 180 -13.31 -12.48 14.17
N ASN A 181 -14.50 -12.01 13.83
CA ASN A 181 -15.19 -12.45 12.61
C ASN A 181 -14.54 -11.80 11.40
N ASP A 182 -13.74 -12.58 10.69
CA ASP A 182 -13.24 -12.18 9.40
C ASP A 182 -14.38 -12.24 8.36
N ALA A 183 -14.77 -11.08 7.85
CA ALA A 183 -15.75 -10.90 6.78
C ALA A 183 -15.13 -10.24 5.55
N THR A 184 -13.81 -10.06 5.54
CA THR A 184 -13.07 -9.44 4.46
C THR A 184 -12.79 -10.51 3.39
N ALA A 185 -13.07 -10.18 2.15
CA ALA A 185 -12.77 -11.09 1.04
C ALA A 185 -11.37 -10.83 0.50
N PRO A 186 -10.64 -11.86 0.05
CA PRO A 186 -9.31 -11.68 -0.53
C PRO A 186 -9.37 -10.78 -1.76
N GLN A 187 -8.34 -9.96 -1.95
CA GLN A 187 -8.16 -9.07 -3.07
C GLN A 187 -6.96 -9.48 -3.90
N LEU A 188 -7.11 -9.48 -5.20
CA LEU A 188 -6.01 -9.66 -6.12
C LEU A 188 -5.31 -8.31 -6.32
N LYS A 189 -4.09 -8.16 -5.79
CA LYS A 189 -3.37 -6.88 -5.75
C LYS A 189 -2.50 -6.65 -6.98
N ARG A 190 -1.76 -7.67 -7.42
CA ARG A 190 -0.83 -7.55 -8.55
C ARG A 190 -0.49 -8.90 -9.14
N ALA A 191 0.18 -8.88 -10.28
CA ALA A 191 0.78 -10.06 -10.88
C ALA A 191 2.17 -9.73 -11.44
N TYR A 192 3.04 -10.74 -11.46
CA TYR A 192 4.34 -10.68 -12.11
C TYR A 192 4.69 -12.01 -12.77
N THR A 193 5.75 -12.04 -13.57
CA THR A 193 6.19 -13.23 -14.29
C THR A 193 7.57 -13.69 -13.85
N THR A 194 7.79 -15.00 -13.81
CA THR A 194 9.12 -15.59 -13.56
C THR A 194 9.80 -16.03 -14.85
N ASP A 195 9.01 -16.23 -15.88
CA ASP A 195 9.41 -16.50 -17.27
C ASP A 195 8.27 -16.09 -18.22
N ASN A 196 8.38 -16.40 -19.50
CA ASN A 196 7.39 -15.96 -20.50
C ASN A 196 6.08 -16.78 -20.52
N VAL A 197 5.93 -17.80 -19.68
CA VAL A 197 4.72 -18.64 -19.57
C VAL A 197 4.22 -18.78 -18.13
N THR A 198 4.99 -18.34 -17.14
CA THR A 198 4.66 -18.48 -15.71
C THR A 198 4.32 -17.13 -15.09
N ILE A 199 3.15 -17.03 -14.51
CA ILE A 199 2.60 -15.84 -13.88
C ILE A 199 2.40 -16.14 -12.40
N ILE A 200 2.78 -15.20 -11.54
CA ILE A 200 2.52 -15.25 -10.10
C ILE A 200 1.50 -14.16 -9.77
N LEU A 201 0.38 -14.56 -9.22
CA LEU A 201 -0.62 -13.68 -8.66
C LEU A 201 -0.31 -13.42 -7.19
N VAL A 202 -0.48 -12.18 -6.74
CA VAL A 202 -0.26 -11.75 -5.35
C VAL A 202 -1.59 -11.28 -4.77
N TYR A 203 -2.02 -11.94 -3.70
CA TYR A 203 -3.19 -11.56 -2.90
C TYR A 203 -2.77 -10.81 -1.65
N ASP A 204 -3.64 -9.98 -1.11
CA ASP A 204 -3.43 -9.23 0.14
C ASP A 204 -3.44 -10.13 1.39
N GLU A 205 -4.07 -11.30 1.29
CA GLU A 205 -4.18 -12.29 2.36
C GLU A 205 -4.03 -13.73 1.86
N PRO A 206 -3.84 -14.72 2.76
CA PRO A 206 -3.80 -16.14 2.40
C PRO A 206 -5.13 -16.65 1.83
N VAL A 207 -5.10 -17.20 0.62
CA VAL A 207 -6.27 -17.84 0.02
C VAL A 207 -6.39 -19.32 0.42
N ASP A 208 -7.58 -19.86 0.36
CA ASP A 208 -7.80 -21.30 0.47
C ASP A 208 -7.08 -22.05 -0.65
N SER A 209 -6.24 -23.01 -0.29
CA SER A 209 -5.34 -23.67 -1.23
C SER A 209 -6.07 -24.45 -2.32
N LEU A 210 -7.30 -24.90 -2.06
CA LEU A 210 -8.09 -25.66 -3.04
C LEU A 210 -8.72 -24.69 -4.05
N SER A 211 -9.40 -23.64 -3.59
CA SER A 211 -9.99 -22.63 -4.47
C SER A 211 -8.91 -21.85 -5.23
N GLY A 212 -7.79 -21.54 -4.59
CA GLY A 212 -6.62 -20.91 -5.23
C GLY A 212 -5.94 -21.77 -6.29
N ALA A 213 -5.97 -23.10 -6.16
CA ALA A 213 -5.41 -24.03 -7.16
C ALA A 213 -6.45 -24.50 -8.22
N THR A 214 -7.69 -24.01 -8.16
CA THR A 214 -8.73 -24.39 -9.13
C THR A 214 -8.60 -23.57 -10.41
N LEU A 215 -8.10 -24.17 -11.49
CA LEU A 215 -7.84 -23.49 -12.77
C LEU A 215 -9.05 -22.73 -13.32
N ALA A 216 -10.26 -23.30 -13.18
CA ALA A 216 -11.51 -22.70 -13.65
C ALA A 216 -11.85 -21.35 -12.97
N ASN A 217 -11.17 -21.03 -11.86
CA ASN A 217 -11.34 -19.76 -11.17
C ASN A 217 -10.58 -18.61 -11.82
N TYR A 218 -9.81 -18.86 -12.87
CA TYR A 218 -8.96 -17.85 -13.51
C TYR A 218 -9.21 -17.77 -15.01
N SER A 219 -9.13 -16.57 -15.53
CA SER A 219 -9.11 -16.30 -16.97
C SER A 219 -8.06 -15.24 -17.29
N ILE A 220 -7.53 -15.29 -18.51
CA ILE A 220 -6.62 -14.31 -19.07
C ILE A 220 -7.13 -13.90 -20.44
N ASP A 221 -6.99 -12.63 -20.79
CA ASP A 221 -7.35 -12.11 -22.11
C ASP A 221 -6.23 -12.26 -23.16
N GLY A 222 -6.32 -11.53 -24.27
CA GLY A 222 -5.27 -11.50 -25.30
C GLY A 222 -5.07 -12.81 -26.06
N GLY A 223 -6.03 -13.75 -26.02
CA GLY A 223 -5.97 -15.02 -26.74
C GLY A 223 -5.09 -16.09 -26.09
N LEU A 224 -4.57 -15.85 -24.88
CA LEU A 224 -3.86 -16.85 -24.10
C LEU A 224 -4.83 -17.81 -23.40
N THR A 225 -4.36 -19.03 -23.14
CA THR A 225 -5.08 -20.04 -22.38
C THR A 225 -4.25 -20.46 -21.17
N LEU A 226 -4.88 -20.48 -19.99
CA LEU A 226 -4.26 -20.99 -18.76
C LEU A 226 -4.34 -22.52 -18.75
N VAL A 227 -3.27 -23.19 -18.34
CA VAL A 227 -3.16 -24.67 -18.31
C VAL A 227 -2.95 -25.22 -16.90
N SER A 228 -2.53 -24.40 -15.94
CA SER A 228 -2.44 -24.80 -14.54
C SER A 228 -2.60 -23.63 -13.59
N ALA A 229 -3.08 -23.92 -12.39
CA ALA A 229 -3.09 -23.03 -11.24
C ALA A 229 -2.56 -23.79 -10.02
N THR A 230 -1.70 -23.16 -9.22
CA THR A 230 -1.10 -23.75 -8.02
C THR A 230 -0.97 -22.70 -6.93
N ALA A 231 -1.63 -22.90 -5.80
CA ALA A 231 -1.47 -22.05 -4.63
C ALA A 231 -0.11 -22.34 -3.96
N ILE A 232 0.70 -21.32 -3.73
CA ILE A 232 2.11 -21.45 -3.32
C ILE A 232 2.21 -21.46 -1.79
N ALA A 233 2.72 -22.57 -1.24
CA ALA A 233 3.05 -22.66 0.18
C ALA A 233 4.31 -21.81 0.50
N PRO A 234 4.52 -21.39 1.77
CA PRO A 234 3.74 -21.75 2.96
C PRO A 234 2.54 -20.82 3.25
N LEU A 235 2.55 -19.56 2.81
CA LEU A 235 1.52 -18.57 3.15
C LEU A 235 0.24 -18.72 2.34
N PHE A 236 0.35 -19.16 1.07
CA PHE A 236 -0.77 -19.27 0.14
C PHE A 236 -1.43 -17.94 -0.25
N ASN A 237 -0.73 -16.84 -0.07
CA ASN A 237 -1.09 -15.54 -0.63
C ASN A 237 -0.59 -15.35 -2.07
N LEU A 238 0.12 -16.33 -2.61
CA LEU A 238 0.59 -16.38 -3.99
C LEU A 238 -0.05 -17.55 -4.73
N VAL A 239 -0.43 -17.32 -6.00
CA VAL A 239 -0.90 -18.36 -6.91
C VAL A 239 -0.09 -18.30 -8.20
N GLN A 240 0.50 -19.45 -8.55
CA GLN A 240 1.18 -19.61 -9.83
C GLN A 240 0.19 -20.06 -10.90
N LEU A 241 0.14 -19.35 -12.02
CA LEU A 241 -0.56 -19.73 -13.23
C LEU A 241 0.45 -20.04 -14.34
N LYS A 242 0.10 -20.96 -15.25
CA LYS A 242 0.86 -21.17 -16.48
C LYS A 242 -0.02 -21.01 -17.71
N THR A 243 0.56 -20.39 -18.74
CA THR A 243 -0.07 -20.28 -20.07
C THR A 243 0.38 -21.41 -20.98
N ASN A 244 -0.43 -21.74 -21.98
CA ASN A 244 -0.10 -22.75 -22.99
C ASN A 244 0.92 -22.29 -24.02
N THR A 245 1.04 -20.97 -24.23
CA THR A 245 1.98 -20.33 -25.15
C THR A 245 2.65 -19.14 -24.47
N PRO A 246 3.87 -18.76 -24.92
CA PRO A 246 4.55 -17.60 -24.38
C PRO A 246 3.74 -16.30 -24.55
N MET A 247 3.79 -15.45 -23.53
CA MET A 247 3.32 -14.07 -23.60
C MET A 247 4.17 -13.28 -24.62
N VAL A 248 3.56 -12.31 -25.28
CA VAL A 248 4.23 -11.43 -26.25
C VAL A 248 4.78 -10.20 -25.53
N ALA A 249 6.02 -9.82 -25.86
CA ALA A 249 6.64 -8.60 -25.31
C ALA A 249 5.81 -7.35 -25.63
N ASN A 250 5.86 -6.37 -24.73
CA ASN A 250 5.12 -5.09 -24.83
C ASN A 250 3.58 -5.26 -24.97
N THR A 251 3.05 -6.41 -24.54
CA THR A 251 1.62 -6.66 -24.51
C THR A 251 1.15 -6.75 -23.06
N VAL A 252 0.14 -5.96 -22.72
CA VAL A 252 -0.51 -5.99 -21.40
C VAL A 252 -1.69 -6.93 -21.49
N TYR A 253 -1.70 -7.93 -20.62
CA TYR A 253 -2.80 -8.88 -20.43
C TYR A 253 -3.52 -8.57 -19.14
N THR A 254 -4.79 -8.94 -19.06
CA THR A 254 -5.59 -8.85 -17.83
C THR A 254 -5.95 -10.24 -17.34
N ILE A 255 -5.63 -10.51 -16.07
CA ILE A 255 -6.10 -11.71 -15.38
C ILE A 255 -7.30 -11.34 -14.54
N THR A 256 -8.31 -12.20 -14.59
CA THR A 256 -9.50 -12.12 -13.73
C THR A 256 -9.57 -13.38 -12.88
N ALA A 257 -9.69 -13.21 -11.56
CA ALA A 257 -9.94 -14.29 -10.60
C ALA A 257 -11.42 -14.28 -10.18
N THR A 258 -12.01 -15.47 -10.03
CA THR A 258 -13.39 -15.65 -9.57
C THR A 258 -13.44 -16.81 -8.59
N ASN A 259 -14.37 -16.79 -7.63
CA ASN A 259 -14.56 -17.89 -6.66
C ASN A 259 -13.31 -18.30 -5.86
N VAL A 260 -12.25 -17.48 -5.86
CA VAL A 260 -11.12 -17.66 -4.93
C VAL A 260 -11.59 -17.22 -3.56
N LYS A 261 -11.30 -18.01 -2.53
CA LYS A 261 -11.78 -17.81 -1.17
C LYS A 261 -10.61 -17.74 -0.20
N ASP A 262 -10.85 -17.12 0.95
CA ASP A 262 -10.02 -17.23 2.13
C ASP A 262 -10.34 -18.50 2.97
N CYS A 263 -9.77 -18.60 4.17
CA CYS A 263 -10.05 -19.73 5.09
C CYS A 263 -11.42 -19.64 5.76
N LYS A 264 -12.11 -18.51 5.67
CA LYS A 264 -13.47 -18.29 6.21
C LYS A 264 -14.56 -18.44 5.16
N ASN A 265 -14.18 -18.79 3.93
CA ASN A 265 -15.04 -18.87 2.76
C ASN A 265 -15.56 -17.53 2.24
N ASN A 266 -14.93 -16.40 2.60
CA ASN A 266 -15.20 -15.15 1.93
C ASN A 266 -14.68 -15.24 0.50
N SER A 267 -15.53 -15.03 -0.49
CA SER A 267 -15.15 -15.13 -1.90
C SER A 267 -14.69 -13.77 -2.42
N ILE A 268 -13.64 -13.79 -3.24
CA ILE A 268 -13.12 -12.58 -3.92
C ILE A 268 -14.24 -11.75 -4.54
N GLY A 269 -14.22 -10.45 -4.28
CA GLY A 269 -15.20 -9.47 -4.74
C GLY A 269 -14.80 -8.78 -6.04
N SER A 270 -14.97 -7.45 -6.09
CA SER A 270 -14.65 -6.62 -7.28
C SER A 270 -13.16 -6.39 -7.49
N ALA A 271 -12.33 -6.48 -6.45
CA ALA A 271 -10.87 -6.37 -6.55
C ALA A 271 -10.26 -7.71 -7.03
N ASN A 272 -10.64 -8.14 -8.22
CA ASN A 272 -10.38 -9.46 -8.77
C ASN A 272 -9.65 -9.43 -10.13
N LYS A 273 -9.13 -8.27 -10.55
CA LYS A 273 -8.45 -8.10 -11.84
C LYS A 273 -7.11 -7.43 -11.65
N VAL A 274 -6.10 -7.94 -12.36
CA VAL A 274 -4.76 -7.34 -12.42
C VAL A 274 -4.21 -7.40 -13.82
N LYS A 275 -3.35 -6.43 -14.14
CA LYS A 275 -2.55 -6.44 -15.35
C LYS A 275 -1.31 -7.33 -15.18
N VAL A 276 -0.83 -7.91 -16.27
CA VAL A 276 0.44 -8.66 -16.35
C VAL A 276 1.02 -8.54 -17.74
N GLY A 277 2.32 -8.77 -17.89
CA GLY A 277 3.03 -8.85 -19.15
C GLY A 277 4.51 -9.11 -18.94
N LEU A 278 5.31 -9.02 -19.98
CA LEU A 278 6.75 -9.23 -19.89
C LEU A 278 7.47 -7.90 -19.69
N PRO A 279 8.13 -7.68 -18.54
CA PRO A 279 8.87 -6.45 -18.29
C PRO A 279 10.17 -6.42 -19.11
N VAL A 280 10.60 -5.21 -19.45
CA VAL A 280 11.87 -4.92 -20.11
C VAL A 280 12.60 -3.81 -19.34
N ASP A 281 13.90 -3.63 -19.62
CA ASP A 281 14.66 -2.56 -18.98
C ASP A 281 14.26 -1.19 -19.56
N ALA A 282 14.19 -0.19 -18.69
CA ALA A 282 13.90 1.18 -19.10
C ALA A 282 15.12 1.82 -19.79
N ALA A 283 14.88 2.51 -20.88
CA ALA A 283 15.84 3.39 -21.55
C ALA A 283 15.62 4.85 -21.13
N ALA A 284 16.57 5.71 -21.49
CA ALA A 284 16.50 7.15 -21.21
C ALA A 284 15.20 7.77 -21.79
N GLY A 285 14.50 8.56 -20.96
CA GLY A 285 13.24 9.21 -21.30
C GLY A 285 11.99 8.31 -21.31
N GLU A 286 12.12 7.03 -21.00
CA GLU A 286 10.98 6.10 -20.90
C GLU A 286 10.43 6.00 -19.47
N TRP A 287 11.31 6.07 -18.50
CA TRP A 287 11.01 6.16 -17.06
C TRP A 287 11.49 7.51 -16.58
N ILE A 288 10.57 8.42 -16.32
CA ILE A 288 10.88 9.82 -16.05
C ILE A 288 10.42 10.25 -14.67
N ILE A 289 11.15 11.21 -14.08
CA ILE A 289 10.77 11.90 -12.87
C ILE A 289 9.65 12.88 -13.25
N ASN A 290 8.52 12.80 -12.56
CA ASN A 290 7.30 13.52 -12.91
C ASN A 290 6.87 14.58 -11.89
N GLU A 291 7.10 14.32 -10.59
CA GLU A 291 6.79 15.23 -9.49
C GLU A 291 7.81 15.04 -8.37
N ILE A 292 8.19 16.13 -7.71
CA ILE A 292 9.18 16.11 -6.63
C ILE A 292 8.65 16.97 -5.49
N LEU A 293 8.52 16.40 -4.29
CA LEU A 293 8.35 17.12 -3.04
C LEU A 293 9.64 16.98 -2.22
N PHE A 294 10.40 18.06 -2.06
CA PHE A 294 11.67 18.10 -1.36
C PHE A 294 11.65 19.00 -0.11
N ASN A 295 10.57 19.77 0.09
CA ASN A 295 10.32 20.62 1.27
C ASN A 295 8.95 20.22 1.86
N PRO A 296 8.85 19.08 2.58
CA PRO A 296 7.57 18.58 3.09
C PRO A 296 7.06 19.42 4.26
N ARG A 297 5.75 19.40 4.49
CA ARG A 297 5.12 19.98 5.67
C ARG A 297 5.70 19.40 6.96
N PRO A 298 5.56 20.08 8.13
CA PRO A 298 6.03 19.54 9.40
C PRO A 298 5.54 18.12 9.66
N ASN A 299 6.44 17.23 10.04
CA ASN A 299 6.24 15.79 10.20
C ASN A 299 5.86 15.07 8.89
N GLY A 300 6.07 15.67 7.74
CA GLY A 300 5.94 15.06 6.44
C GLY A 300 7.25 14.40 5.99
N PHE A 301 7.17 13.73 4.85
CA PHE A 301 8.30 13.08 4.19
C PHE A 301 8.38 13.53 2.75
N ASP A 302 9.60 13.57 2.21
CA ASP A 302 9.83 13.77 0.78
C ASP A 302 9.12 12.69 -0.02
N PHE A 303 8.74 13.03 -1.24
CA PHE A 303 8.36 12.02 -2.22
C PHE A 303 8.85 12.38 -3.62
N VAL A 304 9.10 11.35 -4.41
CA VAL A 304 9.35 11.49 -5.84
C VAL A 304 8.36 10.61 -6.60
N GLU A 305 7.66 11.23 -7.55
CA GLU A 305 6.82 10.49 -8.47
C GLU A 305 7.51 10.26 -9.79
N PHE A 306 7.39 9.05 -10.27
CA PHE A 306 7.86 8.62 -11.58
C PHE A 306 6.67 8.31 -12.50
N TYR A 307 6.88 8.51 -13.79
CA TYR A 307 5.90 8.23 -14.84
C TYR A 307 6.47 7.31 -15.90
N ASN A 308 5.73 6.24 -16.24
CA ASN A 308 6.07 5.41 -17.40
C ASN A 308 5.62 6.09 -18.69
N ASN A 309 6.54 6.83 -19.30
CA ASN A 309 6.35 7.59 -20.54
C ASN A 309 6.58 6.73 -21.81
N SER A 310 6.30 5.43 -21.74
CA SER A 310 6.53 4.50 -22.83
C SER A 310 5.33 3.56 -23.05
N ASN A 311 5.42 2.71 -24.05
CA ASN A 311 4.49 1.61 -24.29
C ASN A 311 4.99 0.26 -23.75
N LYS A 312 6.01 0.29 -22.88
CA LYS A 312 6.66 -0.89 -22.30
C LYS A 312 6.22 -1.12 -20.87
N ILE A 313 6.45 -2.33 -20.37
CA ILE A 313 6.23 -2.71 -18.99
C ILE A 313 7.59 -2.72 -18.29
N PHE A 314 7.70 -2.06 -17.14
CA PHE A 314 8.92 -2.08 -16.32
C PHE A 314 8.68 -2.87 -15.03
N ASP A 315 9.78 -3.29 -14.41
CA ASP A 315 9.77 -3.91 -13.07
C ASP A 315 10.46 -2.96 -12.10
N ALA A 316 9.72 -2.39 -11.15
CA ALA A 316 10.25 -1.48 -10.14
C ALA A 316 11.31 -2.13 -9.24
N SER A 317 11.39 -3.46 -9.18
CA SER A 317 12.51 -4.16 -8.50
C SER A 317 13.83 -4.06 -9.27
N LYS A 318 13.81 -3.49 -10.48
CA LYS A 318 14.96 -3.22 -11.33
C LYS A 318 15.15 -1.73 -11.65
N LEU A 319 14.40 -0.87 -10.96
CA LEU A 319 14.49 0.58 -11.04
C LEU A 319 14.98 1.14 -9.71
N TYR A 320 15.78 2.19 -9.78
CA TYR A 320 16.43 2.76 -8.60
C TYR A 320 16.25 4.26 -8.60
N ILE A 321 16.16 4.81 -7.38
CA ILE A 321 16.29 6.22 -7.09
C ILE A 321 17.63 6.46 -6.41
N ALA A 322 18.24 7.61 -6.69
CA ALA A 322 19.49 8.05 -6.10
C ALA A 322 19.56 9.57 -6.04
N ASN A 323 20.59 10.09 -5.39
CA ASN A 323 20.99 11.49 -5.47
C ASN A 323 22.45 11.60 -5.95
N ARG A 324 22.94 12.86 -6.09
CA ARG A 324 24.38 13.12 -6.23
C ARG A 324 24.93 13.73 -4.96
N ASN A 325 26.10 13.29 -4.57
CA ASN A 325 26.84 13.92 -3.47
C ASN A 325 27.47 15.25 -3.91
N SER A 326 28.09 15.97 -2.98
CA SER A 326 28.74 17.25 -3.22
C SER A 326 29.87 17.24 -4.27
N THR A 327 30.35 16.06 -4.66
CA THR A 327 31.36 15.90 -5.73
C THR A 327 30.73 15.49 -7.07
N GLY A 328 29.39 15.45 -7.15
CA GLY A 328 28.64 15.08 -8.34
C GLY A 328 28.57 13.57 -8.61
N VAL A 329 29.03 12.72 -7.68
CA VAL A 329 28.97 11.26 -7.81
C VAL A 329 27.61 10.75 -7.35
N ILE A 330 27.00 9.83 -8.12
CA ILE A 330 25.75 9.17 -7.76
C ILE A 330 25.93 8.42 -6.44
N SER A 331 25.04 8.65 -5.50
CA SER A 331 25.09 8.12 -4.13
C SER A 331 23.68 7.80 -3.61
N SER A 332 23.60 7.19 -2.43
CA SER A 332 22.34 6.85 -1.76
C SER A 332 21.38 6.03 -2.64
N ILE A 333 21.91 5.11 -3.44
CA ILE A 333 21.12 4.32 -4.40
C ILE A 333 20.18 3.39 -3.65
N LYS A 334 18.88 3.47 -3.95
CA LYS A 334 17.82 2.63 -3.39
C LYS A 334 17.00 2.01 -4.51
N VAL A 335 16.66 0.73 -4.37
CA VAL A 335 15.72 0.06 -5.26
C VAL A 335 14.30 0.51 -4.93
N LEU A 336 13.46 0.73 -5.93
CA LEU A 336 12.08 1.18 -5.72
C LEU A 336 11.18 0.10 -5.11
N SER A 337 11.44 -1.18 -5.39
CA SER A 337 10.71 -2.29 -4.78
C SER A 337 11.63 -3.46 -4.48
N ALA A 338 11.52 -4.06 -3.29
CA ALA A 338 12.26 -5.27 -2.92
C ALA A 338 11.77 -6.53 -3.65
N THR A 339 10.56 -6.50 -4.20
CA THR A 339 9.92 -7.63 -4.90
C THR A 339 9.42 -7.17 -6.27
N PRO A 340 9.21 -8.09 -7.25
CA PRO A 340 8.71 -7.72 -8.55
C PRO A 340 7.41 -6.90 -8.44
N PHE A 341 7.44 -5.69 -8.99
CA PHE A 341 6.32 -4.77 -9.06
C PHE A 341 6.27 -4.15 -10.45
N TYR A 342 5.23 -4.48 -11.22
CA TYR A 342 5.14 -4.08 -12.61
C TYR A 342 4.48 -2.73 -12.79
N VAL A 343 5.15 -1.89 -13.57
CA VAL A 343 4.72 -0.55 -13.95
C VAL A 343 4.29 -0.56 -15.41
N PHE A 344 3.01 -0.34 -15.66
CA PHE A 344 2.43 -0.40 -17.00
C PHE A 344 2.51 0.96 -17.71
N PRO A 345 2.35 0.98 -19.05
CA PRO A 345 2.31 2.24 -19.81
C PRO A 345 1.31 3.24 -19.21
N GLY A 346 1.78 4.44 -18.92
CA GLY A 346 0.97 5.52 -18.36
C GLY A 346 0.74 5.46 -16.84
N ASP A 347 1.35 4.51 -16.14
CA ASP A 347 1.27 4.45 -14.67
C ASP A 347 2.17 5.51 -14.03
N TYR A 348 1.69 6.07 -12.91
CA TYR A 348 2.40 6.95 -11.99
C TYR A 348 2.76 6.15 -10.74
N ILE A 349 4.02 6.19 -10.34
CA ILE A 349 4.54 5.48 -9.17
C ILE A 349 5.24 6.48 -8.26
N VAL A 350 4.81 6.54 -7.02
CA VAL A 350 5.41 7.39 -5.99
C VAL A 350 6.30 6.55 -5.09
N GLU A 351 7.48 7.06 -4.79
CA GLU A 351 8.31 6.57 -3.69
C GLU A 351 8.31 7.56 -2.53
N THR A 352 8.28 7.05 -1.31
CA THR A 352 8.39 7.81 -0.06
C THR A 352 8.79 6.88 1.09
N ASP A 353 9.27 7.43 2.21
CA ASP A 353 9.56 6.64 3.41
C ASP A 353 8.28 6.19 4.13
N ASP A 354 7.22 7.01 4.13
CA ASP A 354 5.95 6.75 4.83
C ASP A 354 4.71 6.97 3.95
N PRO A 355 4.19 5.91 3.30
CA PRO A 355 2.97 5.98 2.49
C PRO A 355 1.71 6.41 3.24
N ASP A 356 1.60 6.08 4.53
CA ASP A 356 0.44 6.44 5.34
C ASP A 356 0.43 7.94 5.60
N ASN A 357 1.61 8.51 5.92
CA ASN A 357 1.78 9.95 6.08
C ASN A 357 1.47 10.71 4.78
N LEU A 358 1.96 10.22 3.64
CA LEU A 358 1.65 10.81 2.33
C LEU A 358 0.13 10.88 2.10
N SER A 359 -0.59 9.78 2.42
CA SER A 359 -2.04 9.69 2.25
C SER A 359 -2.85 10.60 3.19
N ILE A 360 -2.26 10.99 4.34
CA ILE A 360 -2.85 11.97 5.25
C ILE A 360 -2.69 13.39 4.71
N GLN A 361 -1.55 13.70 4.07
CA GLN A 361 -1.21 15.05 3.64
C GLN A 361 -1.70 15.41 2.25
N TYR A 362 -1.82 14.43 1.35
CA TYR A 362 -2.18 14.60 -0.06
C TYR A 362 -3.28 13.63 -0.50
N LEU A 363 -3.98 13.99 -1.58
CA LEU A 363 -4.92 13.09 -2.23
C LEU A 363 -4.17 12.04 -3.04
N VAL A 364 -4.09 10.82 -2.54
CA VAL A 364 -3.54 9.66 -3.25
C VAL A 364 -4.67 8.92 -3.96
N LYS A 365 -4.67 8.89 -5.31
CA LYS A 365 -5.75 8.23 -6.07
C LYS A 365 -5.56 6.74 -6.25
N ASN A 366 -4.31 6.30 -6.31
CA ASN A 366 -3.95 4.90 -6.49
C ASN A 366 -2.96 4.47 -5.39
N PRO A 367 -3.44 4.15 -4.17
CA PRO A 367 -2.56 3.81 -3.05
C PRO A 367 -1.63 2.63 -3.32
N ASP A 368 -2.07 1.66 -4.16
CA ASP A 368 -1.24 0.52 -4.55
C ASP A 368 0.00 0.91 -5.39
N ASN A 369 0.05 2.14 -5.89
CA ASN A 369 1.17 2.71 -6.65
C ASN A 369 2.13 3.56 -5.78
N VAL A 370 1.97 3.56 -4.47
CA VAL A 370 2.92 4.18 -3.53
C VAL A 370 3.85 3.09 -2.99
N LEU A 371 5.13 3.26 -3.19
CA LEU A 371 6.17 2.32 -2.76
C LEU A 371 6.89 2.88 -1.53
N ALA A 372 6.88 2.11 -0.45
CA ALA A 372 7.68 2.42 0.74
C ALA A 372 9.15 2.08 0.45
N VAL A 373 10.01 3.09 0.41
CA VAL A 373 11.45 2.94 0.27
C VAL A 373 12.12 3.34 1.58
N SER A 374 12.58 2.35 2.34
CA SER A 374 13.21 2.61 3.63
C SER A 374 14.48 3.45 3.49
N SER A 375 14.52 4.58 4.20
CA SER A 375 15.62 5.54 4.14
C SER A 375 15.94 5.97 2.71
N PRO A 376 15.02 6.61 1.99
CA PRO A 376 15.25 7.09 0.63
C PRO A 376 16.45 8.05 0.56
N PRO A 377 16.93 8.42 -0.64
CA PRO A 377 17.91 9.48 -0.75
C PRO A 377 17.38 10.78 -0.11
N SER A 378 18.20 11.48 0.63
CA SER A 378 17.82 12.79 1.16
C SER A 378 17.84 13.83 0.05
N PHE A 379 16.82 14.65 0.00
CA PHE A 379 16.67 15.77 -0.90
C PHE A 379 16.67 17.07 -0.09
N SER A 380 17.51 18.03 -0.49
CA SER A 380 17.64 19.33 0.23
C SER A 380 16.48 20.24 -0.12
N ASP A 381 15.99 21.01 0.85
CA ASP A 381 14.91 21.97 0.67
C ASP A 381 15.26 23.11 -0.32
N ASP A 382 16.57 23.41 -0.52
CA ASP A 382 17.03 24.48 -1.38
C ASP A 382 17.33 24.01 -2.82
N GLU A 383 18.22 23.02 -2.98
CA GLU A 383 18.60 22.45 -4.27
C GLU A 383 19.12 21.01 -4.11
N GLY A 384 18.88 20.17 -5.10
CA GLY A 384 19.32 18.78 -5.07
C GLY A 384 19.22 18.09 -6.43
N ASP A 385 19.69 16.86 -6.46
CA ASP A 385 19.64 16.01 -7.65
C ASP A 385 18.78 14.78 -7.36
N VAL A 386 17.73 14.57 -8.14
CA VAL A 386 16.98 13.31 -8.20
C VAL A 386 17.47 12.54 -9.42
N VAL A 387 17.92 11.30 -9.20
CA VAL A 387 18.48 10.46 -10.26
C VAL A 387 17.70 9.16 -10.35
N ALA A 388 17.14 8.86 -11.52
CA ALA A 388 16.51 7.60 -11.85
C ALA A 388 17.47 6.67 -12.58
N LEU A 389 17.64 5.43 -12.11
CA LEU A 389 18.55 4.46 -12.69
C LEU A 389 17.81 3.19 -13.10
N ASN A 390 18.29 2.53 -14.16
CA ASN A 390 17.87 1.19 -14.51
C ASN A 390 18.76 0.13 -13.84
N PHE A 391 18.44 -1.14 -14.07
CA PHE A 391 19.14 -2.30 -13.51
C PHE A 391 20.65 -2.36 -13.87
N GLN A 392 21.05 -1.82 -15.00
CA GLN A 392 22.46 -1.75 -15.41
C GLN A 392 23.22 -0.59 -14.75
N GLY A 393 22.54 0.24 -13.94
CA GLY A 393 23.11 1.43 -13.32
C GLY A 393 23.23 2.63 -14.28
N ASN A 394 22.56 2.58 -15.44
CA ASN A 394 22.50 3.72 -16.35
C ASN A 394 21.46 4.72 -15.87
N VAL A 395 21.78 6.01 -15.93
CA VAL A 395 20.83 7.08 -15.72
C VAL A 395 19.79 7.08 -16.83
N VAL A 396 18.51 6.96 -16.47
CA VAL A 396 17.38 6.97 -17.40
C VAL A 396 16.63 8.30 -17.39
N ASP A 397 16.67 9.00 -16.24
CA ASP A 397 16.27 10.40 -16.10
C ASP A 397 16.98 11.04 -14.91
N GLU A 398 17.12 12.36 -14.94
CA GLU A 398 17.75 13.10 -13.86
C GLU A 398 17.23 14.54 -13.82
N VAL A 399 16.97 15.05 -12.62
CA VAL A 399 16.51 16.42 -12.39
C VAL A 399 17.35 17.04 -11.29
N LYS A 400 18.07 18.11 -11.65
CA LYS A 400 18.72 18.99 -10.70
C LYS A 400 17.78 20.15 -10.40
N TYR A 401 16.96 19.98 -9.39
CA TYR A 401 15.94 20.95 -9.00
C TYR A 401 16.54 22.06 -8.12
N LYS A 402 15.78 23.17 -8.05
CA LYS A 402 16.02 24.27 -7.11
C LYS A 402 14.69 24.77 -6.56
N ASP A 403 14.73 25.34 -5.35
CA ASP A 403 13.59 26.01 -4.72
C ASP A 403 13.08 27.18 -5.58
N ASP A 404 13.97 27.86 -6.28
CA ASP A 404 13.64 29.01 -7.13
C ASP A 404 12.85 28.63 -8.40
N TRP A 405 12.66 27.34 -8.70
CA TRP A 405 11.74 26.83 -9.72
C TRP A 405 10.28 26.91 -9.29
N HIS A 406 10.02 27.07 -7.99
CA HIS A 406 8.67 27.33 -7.50
C HIS A 406 8.13 28.66 -8.00
N PHE A 407 6.80 28.72 -8.11
CA PHE A 407 6.12 29.90 -8.59
C PHE A 407 6.33 31.09 -7.64
N LYS A 408 6.88 32.18 -8.15
CA LYS A 408 7.37 33.35 -7.37
C LYS A 408 6.29 34.09 -6.55
N LEU A 409 5.00 33.77 -6.71
CA LEU A 409 3.91 34.34 -5.90
C LEU A 409 3.40 33.39 -4.81
N ILE A 410 4.08 32.29 -4.60
CA ILE A 410 3.90 31.44 -3.42
C ILE A 410 4.82 32.03 -2.35
N ASP A 411 4.23 32.46 -1.22
CA ASP A 411 4.98 33.06 -0.11
C ASP A 411 5.69 31.99 0.73
N ASP A 412 5.16 30.78 0.77
CA ASP A 412 5.62 29.63 1.52
C ASP A 412 5.41 28.36 0.66
N ASP A 413 6.50 27.73 0.25
CA ASP A 413 6.51 26.54 -0.61
C ASP A 413 6.57 25.23 0.18
N GLU A 414 6.54 25.29 1.53
CA GLU A 414 6.47 24.12 2.37
C GLU A 414 5.22 23.27 2.04
N GLY A 415 5.45 22.02 1.65
CA GLY A 415 4.41 21.09 1.21
C GLY A 415 3.87 21.34 -0.20
N VAL A 416 4.60 22.07 -1.03
CA VAL A 416 4.27 22.30 -2.45
C VAL A 416 5.23 21.52 -3.32
N SER A 417 4.75 20.59 -4.12
CA SER A 417 5.58 19.85 -5.04
C SER A 417 5.90 20.63 -6.32
N LEU A 418 7.02 20.27 -6.97
CA LEU A 418 7.33 20.65 -8.33
C LEU A 418 6.78 19.58 -9.29
N GLU A 419 5.90 19.98 -10.21
CA GLU A 419 5.30 19.14 -11.22
C GLU A 419 5.91 19.37 -12.60
N ARG A 420 6.21 18.28 -13.32
CA ARG A 420 6.59 18.33 -14.73
C ARG A 420 5.39 18.71 -15.60
N ILE A 421 5.56 19.69 -16.52
CA ILE A 421 4.49 20.18 -17.39
C ILE A 421 4.29 19.26 -18.61
N ASP A 422 5.38 18.96 -19.32
CA ASP A 422 5.38 18.11 -20.52
C ASP A 422 6.28 16.89 -20.29
N PRO A 423 5.73 15.66 -20.21
CA PRO A 423 6.52 14.45 -20.08
C PRO A 423 7.53 14.23 -21.23
N ALA A 424 7.27 14.77 -22.42
CA ALA A 424 8.18 14.67 -23.57
C ALA A 424 9.25 15.79 -23.56
N GLY A 425 9.10 16.81 -22.71
CA GLY A 425 10.03 17.91 -22.57
C GLY A 425 11.31 17.53 -21.81
N PRO A 426 12.39 18.31 -21.94
CA PRO A 426 13.64 18.07 -21.24
C PRO A 426 13.49 18.14 -19.71
N SER A 427 14.10 17.20 -19.00
CA SER A 427 14.04 17.11 -17.54
C SER A 427 14.79 18.24 -16.82
N GLN A 428 15.85 18.77 -17.43
CA GLN A 428 16.67 19.86 -16.89
C GLN A 428 16.20 21.27 -17.29
N ASP A 429 15.12 21.38 -18.05
CA ASP A 429 14.57 22.68 -18.43
C ASP A 429 13.65 23.20 -17.29
N GLU A 430 14.08 24.23 -16.56
CA GLU A 430 13.29 24.83 -15.47
C GLU A 430 11.90 25.26 -15.93
N THR A 431 11.74 25.66 -17.20
CA THR A 431 10.45 26.06 -17.74
C THR A 431 9.48 24.88 -17.98
N ASN A 432 9.98 23.64 -17.88
CA ASN A 432 9.17 22.41 -17.92
C ASN A 432 8.68 21.97 -16.52
N TRP A 433 8.94 22.77 -15.49
CA TRP A 433 8.54 22.51 -14.10
C TRP A 433 7.71 23.67 -13.55
N HIS A 434 6.76 23.36 -12.69
CA HIS A 434 5.95 24.36 -12.02
C HIS A 434 5.41 23.82 -10.69
N SER A 435 5.18 24.73 -9.73
CA SER A 435 4.51 24.38 -8.49
C SER A 435 3.15 23.75 -8.75
N ALA A 436 2.82 22.69 -8.04
CA ALA A 436 1.52 22.06 -8.07
C ALA A 436 0.40 23.06 -7.76
N ALA A 437 -0.76 22.86 -8.35
CA ALA A 437 -1.88 23.77 -8.18
C ALA A 437 -2.47 23.69 -6.76
N SER A 438 -2.86 24.83 -6.21
CA SER A 438 -3.55 24.90 -4.91
C SER A 438 -4.86 24.11 -4.89
N THR A 439 -5.56 24.03 -6.02
CA THR A 439 -6.79 23.23 -6.17
C THR A 439 -6.56 21.72 -6.19
N ALA A 440 -5.32 21.28 -6.40
CA ALA A 440 -4.89 19.88 -6.26
C ALA A 440 -4.36 19.58 -4.85
N GLY A 441 -4.32 20.55 -3.94
CA GLY A 441 -3.76 20.41 -2.60
C GLY A 441 -2.25 20.54 -2.55
N TYR A 442 -1.66 21.14 -3.60
CA TYR A 442 -0.21 21.35 -3.77
C TYR A 442 0.60 20.07 -4.03
N GLY A 443 -0.05 19.00 -4.49
CA GLY A 443 0.59 17.77 -4.93
C GLY A 443 -0.40 16.85 -5.63
N THR A 444 0.10 16.00 -6.54
CA THR A 444 -0.71 15.06 -7.32
C THR A 444 -0.17 13.62 -7.30
N PRO A 445 0.19 13.08 -6.12
CA PRO A 445 0.79 11.76 -6.03
C PRO A 445 -0.15 10.67 -6.58
N THR A 446 0.41 9.80 -7.45
CA THR A 446 -0.23 8.66 -8.13
C THR A 446 -1.24 9.01 -9.23
N TYR A 447 -1.25 10.25 -9.68
CA TYR A 447 -2.09 10.64 -10.82
C TYR A 447 -1.50 11.83 -11.58
N LYS A 448 -2.10 12.13 -12.71
CA LYS A 448 -1.64 13.13 -13.65
C LYS A 448 -1.50 14.52 -13.00
N ASN A 449 -0.35 15.16 -13.21
CA ASN A 449 0.00 16.49 -12.71
C ASN A 449 -1.07 17.54 -13.02
N SER A 450 -1.29 18.44 -12.07
CA SER A 450 -2.20 19.57 -12.22
C SER A 450 -1.73 20.57 -13.29
N GLN A 451 -0.40 20.61 -13.52
CA GLN A 451 0.26 21.46 -14.51
C GLN A 451 0.47 20.80 -15.88
N TYR A 452 0.01 19.55 -16.05
CA TYR A 452 0.18 18.80 -17.32
C TYR A 452 -0.42 19.55 -18.52
N LYS A 453 0.40 19.83 -19.53
CA LYS A 453 -0.03 20.56 -20.73
C LYS A 453 -0.72 19.62 -21.73
N LEU A 454 -1.95 19.94 -22.07
CA LEU A 454 -2.66 19.29 -23.18
C LEU A 454 -2.24 19.92 -24.53
N VAL A 455 -1.98 19.09 -25.55
CA VAL A 455 -1.59 19.54 -26.91
C VAL A 455 -2.66 20.41 -27.57
N ASN A 456 -3.92 20.32 -27.16
CA ASN A 456 -5.04 21.14 -27.67
C ASN A 456 -5.42 22.18 -26.64
N SER A 457 -4.93 23.43 -26.79
CA SER A 457 -5.19 24.54 -25.90
C SER A 457 -6.68 24.97 -25.91
N ILE A 458 -7.29 25.02 -24.74
CA ILE A 458 -8.60 25.62 -24.51
C ILE A 458 -8.39 27.09 -24.13
N ASN A 459 -9.25 28.02 -24.59
CA ASN A 459 -9.25 29.41 -24.12
C ASN A 459 -9.61 29.43 -22.63
N ALA A 460 -9.07 30.40 -21.88
CA ALA A 460 -9.39 30.57 -20.46
C ALA A 460 -10.90 30.73 -20.27
N SER A 461 -11.49 29.96 -19.37
CA SER A 461 -12.93 29.99 -19.09
C SER A 461 -13.21 29.79 -17.61
N ILE A 462 -14.30 30.42 -17.14
CA ILE A 462 -14.86 30.22 -15.80
C ILE A 462 -16.34 29.83 -15.96
N GLU A 463 -16.72 28.72 -15.37
CA GLU A 463 -18.09 28.24 -15.33
C GLU A 463 -18.54 28.05 -13.88
N ILE A 464 -19.79 28.42 -13.56
CA ILE A 464 -20.35 28.26 -12.22
C ILE A 464 -21.60 27.41 -12.29
N THR A 465 -21.65 26.39 -11.49
CA THR A 465 -22.72 25.40 -11.42
C THR A 465 -23.02 25.01 -9.97
N PRO A 466 -24.31 24.98 -9.53
CA PRO A 466 -25.51 25.46 -10.26
C PRO A 466 -25.60 26.99 -10.28
N LYS A 467 -26.43 27.57 -11.14
CA LYS A 467 -26.68 29.03 -11.16
C LYS A 467 -27.52 29.52 -9.99
N VAL A 468 -28.23 28.62 -9.34
CA VAL A 468 -28.99 28.84 -8.11
C VAL A 468 -28.64 27.73 -7.15
N PHE A 469 -28.16 28.06 -5.97
CA PHE A 469 -27.84 27.08 -4.94
C PHE A 469 -28.46 27.43 -3.59
N SER A 470 -28.74 26.43 -2.77
CA SER A 470 -29.37 26.60 -1.45
C SER A 470 -28.66 25.77 -0.39
N PRO A 471 -27.71 26.38 0.37
CA PRO A 471 -26.94 25.67 1.40
C PRO A 471 -27.79 25.38 2.65
N ASP A 472 -28.74 24.45 2.53
CA ASP A 472 -29.65 24.00 3.59
C ASP A 472 -29.37 22.57 4.07
N ASN A 473 -28.32 21.93 3.52
CA ASN A 473 -27.83 20.57 3.82
C ASN A 473 -28.85 19.46 3.49
N ASP A 474 -29.69 19.66 2.47
CA ASP A 474 -30.60 18.61 1.99
C ASP A 474 -29.96 17.67 0.94
N GLY A 475 -28.70 17.92 0.57
CA GLY A 475 -27.93 17.15 -0.39
C GLY A 475 -28.13 17.55 -1.85
N ARG A 476 -28.88 18.64 -2.13
CA ARG A 476 -29.12 19.15 -3.48
C ARG A 476 -28.73 20.61 -3.57
N ASP A 477 -27.83 20.91 -4.49
CA ASP A 477 -27.41 22.28 -4.78
C ASP A 477 -26.96 23.08 -3.54
N ASP A 478 -26.37 22.39 -2.54
CA ASP A 478 -25.89 22.98 -1.29
C ASP A 478 -24.62 23.84 -1.50
N ILE A 479 -23.92 23.63 -2.59
CA ILE A 479 -22.60 24.23 -2.87
C ILE A 479 -22.60 24.78 -4.30
N ALA A 480 -22.03 25.95 -4.47
CA ALA A 480 -21.73 26.50 -5.79
C ALA A 480 -20.30 26.11 -6.18
N THR A 481 -20.14 25.42 -7.29
CA THR A 481 -18.84 25.01 -7.84
C THR A 481 -18.42 26.00 -8.93
N ILE A 482 -17.20 26.55 -8.78
CA ILE A 482 -16.57 27.48 -9.71
C ILE A 482 -15.51 26.70 -10.45
N GLN A 483 -15.79 26.25 -11.67
CA GLN A 483 -14.86 25.51 -12.51
C GLN A 483 -14.04 26.45 -13.37
N TYR A 484 -12.76 26.13 -13.58
CA TYR A 484 -11.91 26.88 -14.49
C TYR A 484 -11.15 25.98 -15.45
N ALA A 485 -10.82 26.56 -16.61
CA ALA A 485 -9.84 26.00 -17.53
C ALA A 485 -8.97 27.16 -18.08
N VAL A 486 -7.64 26.97 -18.06
CA VAL A 486 -6.66 27.92 -18.59
C VAL A 486 -5.78 27.24 -19.63
N THR A 487 -5.18 28.02 -20.54
CA THR A 487 -4.42 27.49 -21.69
C THR A 487 -2.93 27.31 -21.40
N GLU A 488 -2.40 28.01 -20.41
CA GLU A 488 -0.96 28.03 -20.10
C GLU A 488 -0.77 27.75 -18.60
N PRO A 489 0.30 27.03 -18.20
CA PRO A 489 0.66 26.89 -16.81
C PRO A 489 1.22 28.21 -16.25
N GLY A 490 1.21 28.35 -14.91
CA GLY A 490 1.76 29.53 -14.25
C GLY A 490 0.78 30.69 -14.10
N ASP A 491 -0.51 30.47 -14.35
CA ASP A 491 -1.55 31.42 -14.02
C ASP A 491 -1.95 31.33 -12.53
N VAL A 492 -2.40 32.47 -11.99
CA VAL A 492 -2.85 32.64 -10.60
C VAL A 492 -4.22 33.24 -10.58
N ALA A 493 -5.06 32.85 -9.63
CA ALA A 493 -6.41 33.42 -9.48
C ALA A 493 -6.61 34.12 -8.14
N ASN A 494 -7.37 35.22 -8.21
CA ASN A 494 -8.10 35.80 -7.09
C ASN A 494 -9.61 35.65 -7.34
N ILE A 495 -10.35 35.19 -6.34
CA ILE A 495 -11.80 35.10 -6.41
C ILE A 495 -12.42 35.87 -5.26
N THR A 496 -13.15 36.91 -5.59
CA THR A 496 -13.90 37.70 -4.63
C THR A 496 -15.42 37.65 -4.95
N ILE A 497 -16.22 37.43 -3.95
CA ILE A 497 -17.67 37.39 -4.05
C ILE A 497 -18.22 38.71 -3.55
N PHE A 498 -19.09 39.32 -4.36
CA PHE A 498 -19.73 40.58 -4.07
C PHE A 498 -21.26 40.39 -3.93
N ASP A 499 -21.84 41.17 -3.05
CA ASP A 499 -23.33 41.28 -3.00
C ASP A 499 -23.86 42.13 -4.17
N ALA A 500 -25.18 42.21 -4.28
CA ALA A 500 -25.86 42.99 -5.33
C ALA A 500 -25.56 44.50 -5.28
N ALA A 501 -25.07 45.01 -4.14
CA ALA A 501 -24.66 46.40 -3.98
C ALA A 501 -23.18 46.62 -4.32
N GLY A 502 -22.46 45.58 -4.76
CA GLY A 502 -21.04 45.65 -5.12
C GLY A 502 -20.10 45.66 -3.92
N ARG A 503 -20.55 45.27 -2.74
CA ARG A 503 -19.68 45.13 -1.55
C ARG A 503 -19.06 43.74 -1.51
N PRO A 504 -17.74 43.61 -1.28
CA PRO A 504 -17.11 42.32 -1.13
C PRO A 504 -17.60 41.66 0.16
N VAL A 505 -18.05 40.41 0.06
CA VAL A 505 -18.56 39.61 1.18
C VAL A 505 -17.71 38.40 1.49
N ARG A 506 -16.95 37.91 0.50
CA ARG A 506 -16.03 36.77 0.67
C ARG A 506 -14.85 36.92 -0.27
N ASN A 507 -13.62 36.76 0.26
CA ASN A 507 -12.41 36.52 -0.52
C ASN A 507 -12.18 35.01 -0.54
N LEU A 508 -12.73 34.34 -1.53
CA LEU A 508 -12.72 32.86 -1.59
C LEU A 508 -11.33 32.31 -1.90
N VAL A 509 -10.59 32.99 -2.78
CA VAL A 509 -9.23 32.60 -3.18
C VAL A 509 -8.37 33.86 -3.26
N ARG A 510 -7.16 33.77 -2.71
CA ARG A 510 -6.10 34.79 -2.82
C ARG A 510 -4.83 34.14 -3.33
N ASN A 511 -4.31 34.66 -4.45
CA ASN A 511 -3.09 34.18 -5.10
C ASN A 511 -3.05 32.65 -5.27
N GLY A 512 -4.22 32.03 -5.60
CA GLY A 512 -4.29 30.58 -5.81
C GLY A 512 -3.61 30.20 -7.13
N THR A 513 -2.55 29.39 -7.09
CA THR A 513 -1.93 28.82 -8.30
C THR A 513 -2.90 27.91 -9.03
N LEU A 514 -2.96 28.05 -10.37
CA LEU A 514 -3.84 27.28 -11.22
C LEU A 514 -3.12 26.10 -11.86
N GLY A 515 -3.76 24.89 -11.83
CA GLY A 515 -3.52 23.90 -12.86
C GLY A 515 -4.21 24.30 -14.16
N LEU A 516 -4.08 23.53 -15.22
CA LEU A 516 -4.77 23.83 -16.48
C LEU A 516 -6.30 23.70 -16.35
N THR A 517 -6.78 22.91 -15.40
CA THR A 517 -8.19 22.80 -15.01
C THR A 517 -8.32 22.60 -13.51
N GLY A 518 -9.43 23.01 -12.93
CA GLY A 518 -9.73 22.80 -11.51
C GLY A 518 -11.05 23.45 -11.12
N TYR A 519 -11.35 23.44 -9.83
CA TYR A 519 -12.56 24.08 -9.30
C TYR A 519 -12.39 24.54 -7.85
N TRP A 520 -13.22 25.47 -7.43
CA TRP A 520 -13.43 25.87 -6.04
C TRP A 520 -14.90 25.78 -5.69
N ASN A 521 -15.18 25.64 -4.40
CA ASN A 521 -16.53 25.55 -3.88
C ASN A 521 -16.84 26.73 -2.97
N TRP A 522 -18.05 27.27 -3.11
CA TRP A 522 -18.58 28.29 -2.21
C TRP A 522 -19.86 27.78 -1.56
N ASP A 523 -19.88 27.87 -0.23
CA ASP A 523 -20.92 27.38 0.68
C ASP A 523 -21.96 28.45 1.10
N GLY A 524 -21.91 29.66 0.52
CA GLY A 524 -22.80 30.76 0.86
C GLY A 524 -22.46 31.49 2.17
N LEU A 525 -21.24 31.27 2.71
CA LEU A 525 -20.77 31.99 3.90
C LEU A 525 -19.86 33.17 3.53
N ASP A 526 -19.79 34.14 4.45
CA ASP A 526 -18.86 35.26 4.38
C ASP A 526 -17.44 34.87 4.89
N ASP A 527 -16.47 35.81 4.90
CA ASP A 527 -15.11 35.60 5.41
C ASP A 527 -15.05 35.23 6.90
N LYS A 528 -16.13 35.46 7.65
CA LYS A 528 -16.23 35.17 9.09
C LYS A 528 -17.02 33.88 9.37
N GLY A 529 -17.45 33.16 8.33
CA GLY A 529 -18.27 31.97 8.46
C GLY A 529 -19.76 32.25 8.74
N ASN A 530 -20.23 33.49 8.60
CA ASN A 530 -21.63 33.81 8.78
C ASN A 530 -22.43 33.54 7.49
N LYS A 531 -23.67 33.05 7.66
CA LYS A 531 -24.59 32.84 6.53
C LYS A 531 -24.99 34.17 5.87
N LEU A 532 -24.71 34.27 4.58
CA LEU A 532 -25.10 35.44 3.79
C LEU A 532 -26.62 35.46 3.48
N PRO A 533 -27.25 36.61 3.31
CA PRO A 533 -28.66 36.73 2.93
C PRO A 533 -28.99 36.08 1.59
N VAL A 534 -30.23 35.64 1.41
CA VAL A 534 -30.75 35.19 0.11
C VAL A 534 -30.71 36.37 -0.87
N GLY A 535 -30.22 36.11 -2.08
CA GLY A 535 -30.09 37.17 -3.10
C GLY A 535 -29.11 36.77 -4.21
N THR A 536 -28.91 37.76 -5.10
CA THR A 536 -27.94 37.63 -6.19
C THR A 536 -26.57 38.09 -5.72
N TYR A 537 -25.56 37.30 -6.06
CA TYR A 537 -24.15 37.56 -5.82
C TYR A 537 -23.38 37.56 -7.13
N VAL A 538 -22.28 38.29 -7.18
CA VAL A 538 -21.36 38.29 -8.31
C VAL A 538 -20.06 37.68 -7.86
N ILE A 539 -19.69 36.58 -8.50
CA ILE A 539 -18.37 35.95 -8.34
C ILE A 539 -17.44 36.63 -9.37
N PHE A 540 -16.49 37.38 -8.88
CA PHE A 540 -15.46 38.02 -9.67
C PHE A 540 -14.20 37.23 -9.58
N THR A 541 -13.73 36.68 -10.72
CA THR A 541 -12.51 35.93 -10.85
C THR A 541 -11.51 36.74 -11.66
N GLU A 542 -10.35 37.03 -11.09
CA GLU A 542 -9.20 37.62 -11.76
C GLU A 542 -8.16 36.55 -11.94
N ILE A 543 -7.71 36.31 -13.18
CA ILE A 543 -6.61 35.40 -13.51
C ILE A 543 -5.47 36.25 -14.06
N PHE A 544 -4.26 36.03 -13.55
CA PHE A 544 -3.07 36.77 -13.97
C PHE A 544 -1.82 35.90 -13.89
N ASN A 545 -0.75 36.32 -14.57
CA ASN A 545 0.54 35.64 -14.57
C ASN A 545 1.71 36.61 -14.42
N LEU A 546 2.92 36.08 -14.26
CA LEU A 546 4.15 36.87 -14.08
C LEU A 546 4.50 37.76 -15.29
N GLN A 547 3.97 37.44 -16.48
CA GLN A 547 4.15 38.25 -17.71
C GLN A 547 3.19 39.46 -17.75
N GLY A 548 2.39 39.67 -16.69
CA GLY A 548 1.45 40.77 -16.59
C GLY A 548 0.16 40.57 -17.40
N LYS A 549 -0.09 39.39 -17.96
CA LYS A 549 -1.35 39.04 -18.61
C LYS A 549 -2.44 38.90 -17.56
N LYS A 550 -3.61 39.52 -17.80
CA LYS A 550 -4.77 39.47 -16.92
C LYS A 550 -6.04 39.09 -17.69
N SER A 551 -6.88 38.31 -17.04
CA SER A 551 -8.24 38.00 -17.52
C SER A 551 -9.21 38.15 -16.36
N HIS A 552 -10.42 38.74 -16.65
CA HIS A 552 -11.44 38.98 -15.64
C HIS A 552 -12.74 38.33 -16.04
N PHE A 553 -13.37 37.63 -15.10
CA PHE A 553 -14.66 36.97 -15.30
C PHE A 553 -15.62 37.47 -14.23
N LYS A 554 -16.86 37.75 -14.65
CA LYS A 554 -17.96 38.17 -13.77
C LYS A 554 -19.12 37.23 -13.99
N ASN A 555 -19.42 36.42 -12.99
CA ASN A 555 -20.49 35.45 -13.06
C ASN A 555 -21.51 35.71 -11.97
N ALA A 556 -22.78 35.91 -12.38
CA ALA A 556 -23.87 36.05 -11.43
C ALA A 556 -24.35 34.66 -10.94
N ILE A 557 -24.64 34.57 -9.66
CA ILE A 557 -25.21 33.40 -9.00
C ILE A 557 -26.26 33.80 -7.99
N VAL A 558 -27.26 32.97 -7.78
CA VAL A 558 -28.32 33.21 -6.80
C VAL A 558 -28.16 32.27 -5.62
N LEU A 559 -28.02 32.84 -4.43
CA LEU A 559 -28.13 32.11 -3.18
C LEU A 559 -29.59 32.10 -2.74
N ALA A 560 -30.17 30.92 -2.68
CA ALA A 560 -31.53 30.68 -2.23
C ALA A 560 -31.53 29.96 -0.86
N ARG A 561 -32.69 29.90 -0.22
CA ARG A 561 -32.95 29.03 0.93
C ARG A 561 -34.40 28.56 0.86
N LYS A 562 -34.62 27.35 1.31
CA LYS A 562 -35.97 26.84 1.51
C LYS A 562 -36.69 27.71 2.54
N LEU A 563 -37.87 28.20 2.22
CA LEU A 563 -38.74 28.99 3.12
C LEU A 563 -39.29 28.07 4.22
#